data_bce03ea8337eb237aca171c7299c54b0
#
_entry.id   bce03ea8337eb237aca171c7299c54b0
#
_cell.length_a   1.000
_cell.length_b   1.000
_cell.length_c   1.000
_cell.angle_alpha   90.00
_cell.angle_beta   90.00
_cell.angle_gamma   90.00
#
_symmetry.space_group_name_H-M   'P 1'
#
loop_
_entity.id
_entity.type
_entity.pdbx_description
1 polymer ?
#
loop_
_entity_poly.entity_id
_entity_poly.type
_entity_poly.pdbx_seq_one_letter_code
_entity_poly.pdbx_strand_id
1 'polypeptide(L)'
;NLLGDLGLKAISDSPYLKQLESLKLWKNEISDDSIELMVVSKNFMNLKTLMLNDNLITPAGAEFLASANELPQLVTLNLFRNEIGDGGAQALANSQSFPKLESLYLGQNSITDQGAIALIESQYFPELKVLDLAMNLLGEATTLAAFKANRKGKVQIIYR
;
A
#
# COMPACT_ATOMS: atom_id res chain seq x y z
N ASN A 1 15.05 13.61 0.39
CA ASN A 1 15.92 13.08 1.46
C ASN A 1 16.52 11.76 0.99
N LEU A 2 17.64 11.39 1.57
CA LEU A 2 18.27 10.08 1.36
C LEU A 2 18.34 9.35 2.70
N LEU A 3 17.14 9.17 3.32
CA LEU A 3 17.04 8.45 4.59
C LEU A 3 17.43 6.98 4.39
N GLY A 4 16.98 6.40 3.27
CA GLY A 4 17.25 5.01 2.89
C GLY A 4 16.83 3.99 3.93
N ASP A 5 17.27 2.76 3.70
CA ASP A 5 16.95 1.64 4.58
C ASP A 5 17.51 1.82 6.01
N LEU A 6 18.68 2.40 6.15
CA LEU A 6 19.28 2.66 7.47
C LEU A 6 18.44 3.62 8.32
N GLY A 7 17.85 4.63 7.68
CA GLY A 7 16.98 5.58 8.38
C GLY A 7 15.65 4.96 8.80
N LEU A 8 15.00 4.17 7.92
CA LEU A 8 13.77 3.48 8.30
C LEU A 8 14.05 2.45 9.40
N LYS A 9 15.17 1.72 9.33
CA LYS A 9 15.61 0.84 10.41
C LYS A 9 15.75 1.58 11.73
N ALA A 10 16.41 2.75 11.75
CA ALA A 10 16.58 3.55 12.97
C ALA A 10 15.23 4.00 13.57
N ILE A 11 14.24 4.33 12.72
CA ILE A 11 12.86 4.66 13.15
C ILE A 11 12.20 3.41 13.74
N SER A 12 12.33 2.26 13.08
CA SER A 12 11.73 0.99 13.51
C SER A 12 12.28 0.50 14.86
N ASP A 13 13.57 0.71 15.11
CA ASP A 13 14.27 0.28 16.34
C ASP A 13 14.17 1.31 17.47
N SER A 14 13.66 2.52 17.21
CA SER A 14 13.63 3.60 18.21
C SER A 14 12.75 3.27 19.42
N PRO A 15 13.26 3.33 20.65
CA PRO A 15 12.43 3.12 21.83
C PRO A 15 11.47 4.28 22.14
N TYR A 16 11.60 5.41 21.43
CA TYR A 16 10.88 6.65 21.70
C TYR A 16 9.69 6.92 20.76
N LEU A 17 9.56 6.18 19.66
CA LEU A 17 8.60 6.50 18.58
C LEU A 17 7.31 5.65 18.62
N LYS A 18 6.89 5.19 19.80
CA LYS A 18 5.73 4.28 19.98
C LYS A 18 4.35 4.92 19.73
N GLN A 19 4.29 6.23 19.54
CA GLN A 19 3.04 6.96 19.32
C GLN A 19 2.94 7.59 17.93
N LEU A 20 3.69 7.06 16.96
CA LEU A 20 3.63 7.56 15.58
C LEU A 20 2.25 7.31 14.96
N GLU A 21 1.60 8.38 14.54
CA GLU A 21 0.34 8.33 13.79
C GLU A 21 0.52 8.60 12.30
N SER A 22 1.60 9.26 11.91
CA SER A 22 1.90 9.58 10.52
C SER A 22 3.38 9.44 10.22
N LEU A 23 3.72 8.68 9.18
CA LEU A 23 5.08 8.49 8.70
C LEU A 23 5.13 8.79 7.20
N LYS A 24 5.91 9.78 6.81
CA LYS A 24 6.04 10.25 5.43
C LYS A 24 7.47 10.07 4.95
N LEU A 25 7.69 9.07 4.11
CA LEU A 25 9.00 8.61 3.63
C LEU A 25 9.10 8.61 2.09
N TRP A 26 8.38 9.52 1.43
CA TRP A 26 8.46 9.62 -0.03
C TRP A 26 9.84 10.07 -0.50
N LYS A 27 10.31 9.50 -1.62
CA LYS A 27 11.64 9.76 -2.23
C LYS A 27 12.80 9.54 -1.27
N ASN A 28 12.92 8.31 -0.73
CA ASN A 28 13.96 7.97 0.23
C ASN A 28 14.74 6.71 -0.12
N GLU A 29 14.58 6.14 -1.33
CA GLU A 29 15.28 4.92 -1.75
C GLU A 29 15.06 3.73 -0.79
N ILE A 30 13.85 3.63 -0.23
CA ILE A 30 13.46 2.55 0.66
C ILE A 30 13.21 1.28 -0.17
N SER A 31 13.89 0.20 0.21
CA SER A 31 13.78 -1.12 -0.41
C SER A 31 12.91 -2.09 0.40
N ASP A 32 12.74 -3.30 -0.12
CA ASP A 32 11.98 -4.37 0.53
C ASP A 32 12.57 -4.78 1.89
N ASP A 33 13.91 -4.75 2.03
CA ASP A 33 14.60 -5.13 3.27
C ASP A 33 14.15 -4.28 4.46
N SER A 34 13.98 -2.97 4.25
CA SER A 34 13.52 -2.11 5.34
C SER A 34 12.01 -2.21 5.57
N ILE A 35 11.22 -2.58 4.57
CA ILE A 35 9.81 -2.89 4.77
C ILE A 35 9.66 -4.15 5.64
N GLU A 36 10.45 -5.20 5.40
CA GLU A 36 10.47 -6.41 6.24
C GLU A 36 10.73 -6.07 7.71
N LEU A 37 11.71 -5.22 8.00
CA LEU A 37 12.00 -4.76 9.35
C LEU A 37 10.90 -3.88 9.94
N MET A 38 10.29 -3.03 9.12
CA MET A 38 9.23 -2.12 9.53
C MET A 38 7.99 -2.88 10.02
N VAL A 39 7.55 -3.89 9.26
CA VAL A 39 6.26 -4.56 9.52
C VAL A 39 6.21 -5.40 10.80
N VAL A 40 7.37 -5.62 11.44
CA VAL A 40 7.46 -6.30 12.73
C VAL A 40 7.69 -5.34 13.90
N SER A 41 7.84 -4.04 13.62
CA SER A 41 8.11 -3.03 14.65
C SER A 41 6.84 -2.52 15.33
N LYS A 42 6.78 -2.62 16.65
CA LYS A 42 5.67 -2.11 17.47
C LYS A 42 5.53 -0.58 17.46
N ASN A 43 6.50 0.14 16.89
CA ASN A 43 6.44 1.59 16.78
C ASN A 43 5.30 2.06 15.85
N PHE A 44 4.78 1.17 15.00
CA PHE A 44 3.79 1.51 13.98
C PHE A 44 2.37 1.06 14.31
N MET A 45 2.12 0.49 15.50
CA MET A 45 0.78 0.04 15.91
C MET A 45 -0.29 1.14 15.94
N ASN A 46 0.11 2.40 16.11
CA ASN A 46 -0.79 3.56 16.10
C ASN A 46 -0.80 4.30 14.76
N LEU A 47 -0.07 3.79 13.74
CA LEU A 47 0.11 4.48 12.48
C LEU A 47 -1.20 4.50 11.68
N LYS A 48 -1.64 5.71 11.32
CA LYS A 48 -2.84 5.98 10.51
C LYS A 48 -2.49 6.32 9.07
N THR A 49 -1.33 6.95 8.86
CA THR A 49 -0.89 7.40 7.54
C THR A 49 0.54 6.92 7.26
N LEU A 50 0.72 6.17 6.19
CA LEU A 50 2.00 5.71 5.69
C LEU A 50 2.19 6.13 4.22
N MET A 51 3.16 7.03 3.98
CA MET A 51 3.48 7.53 2.65
C MET A 51 4.85 6.99 2.23
N LEU A 52 4.85 6.03 1.33
CA LEU A 52 6.03 5.34 0.79
C LEU A 52 6.18 5.55 -0.73
N ASN A 53 5.53 6.59 -1.27
CA ASN A 53 5.58 6.85 -2.70
C ASN A 53 6.97 7.25 -3.18
N ASP A 54 7.28 6.96 -4.44
CA ASP A 54 8.58 7.23 -5.06
C ASP A 54 9.74 6.53 -4.31
N ASN A 55 9.63 5.22 -4.07
CA ASN A 55 10.66 4.39 -3.46
C ASN A 55 11.00 3.18 -4.37
N LEU A 56 11.68 2.18 -3.84
CA LEU A 56 12.17 1.00 -4.57
C LEU A 56 11.46 -0.29 -4.13
N ILE A 57 10.19 -0.18 -3.72
CA ILE A 57 9.41 -1.29 -3.19
C ILE A 57 8.92 -2.16 -4.34
N THR A 58 9.27 -3.45 -4.29
CA THR A 58 8.92 -4.46 -5.30
C THR A 58 7.72 -5.32 -4.83
N PRO A 59 7.32 -6.36 -5.59
CA PRO A 59 6.30 -7.31 -5.11
C PRO A 59 6.63 -7.91 -3.73
N ALA A 60 7.92 -8.18 -3.43
CA ALA A 60 8.33 -8.72 -2.14
C ALA A 60 8.04 -7.77 -0.98
N GLY A 61 8.34 -6.47 -1.12
CA GLY A 61 8.00 -5.47 -0.09
C GLY A 61 6.49 -5.32 0.11
N ALA A 62 5.71 -5.43 -0.98
CA ALA A 62 4.25 -5.45 -0.88
C ALA A 62 3.72 -6.70 -0.16
N GLU A 63 4.36 -7.87 -0.33
CA GLU A 63 4.04 -9.10 0.40
C GLU A 63 4.35 -8.94 1.90
N PHE A 64 5.47 -8.32 2.27
CA PHE A 64 5.76 -7.98 3.67
C PHE A 64 4.68 -7.07 4.26
N LEU A 65 4.29 -5.99 3.56
CA LEU A 65 3.18 -5.13 4.00
C LEU A 65 1.88 -5.91 4.15
N ALA A 66 1.56 -6.78 3.19
CA ALA A 66 0.35 -7.60 3.20
C ALA A 66 0.29 -8.58 4.37
N SER A 67 1.43 -8.97 4.93
CA SER A 67 1.55 -9.87 6.09
C SER A 67 1.73 -9.14 7.41
N ALA A 68 1.74 -7.81 7.43
CA ALA A 68 2.00 -7.01 8.61
C ALA A 68 0.93 -7.19 9.70
N ASN A 69 1.35 -7.44 10.95
CA ASN A 69 0.45 -7.48 12.11
C ASN A 69 0.47 -6.18 12.92
N GLU A 70 1.44 -5.31 12.65
CA GLU A 70 1.72 -4.12 13.46
C GLU A 70 1.18 -2.81 12.83
N LEU A 71 0.24 -2.94 11.84
CA LEU A 71 -0.40 -1.80 11.17
C LEU A 71 -1.95 -1.78 11.30
N PRO A 72 -2.54 -2.17 12.45
CA PRO A 72 -3.99 -2.36 12.58
C PRO A 72 -4.80 -1.05 12.52
N GLN A 73 -4.16 0.11 12.65
CA GLN A 73 -4.80 1.42 12.64
C GLN A 73 -4.63 2.16 11.30
N LEU A 74 -4.01 1.52 10.29
CA LEU A 74 -3.69 2.21 9.04
C LEU A 74 -4.96 2.59 8.27
N VAL A 75 -5.08 3.87 7.96
CA VAL A 75 -6.19 4.48 7.21
C VAL A 75 -5.77 4.85 5.79
N THR A 76 -4.53 5.32 5.64
CA THR A 76 -3.99 5.73 4.34
C THR A 76 -2.66 5.04 4.08
N LEU A 77 -2.58 4.30 2.97
CA LEU A 77 -1.36 3.71 2.43
C LEU A 77 -1.08 4.28 1.05
N ASN A 78 0.06 4.93 0.87
CA ASN A 78 0.49 5.44 -0.42
C ASN A 78 1.77 4.74 -0.87
N LEU A 79 1.65 3.96 -1.93
CA LEU A 79 2.71 3.23 -2.63
C LEU A 79 2.87 3.72 -4.08
N PHE A 80 2.34 4.93 -4.40
CA PHE A 80 2.45 5.50 -5.73
C PHE A 80 3.91 5.50 -6.21
N ARG A 81 4.13 5.11 -7.48
CA ARG A 81 5.45 5.10 -8.11
C ARG A 81 6.48 4.28 -7.34
N ASN A 82 6.23 2.98 -7.32
CA ASN A 82 7.11 1.89 -6.89
C ASN A 82 7.12 0.80 -7.98
N GLU A 83 7.50 -0.41 -7.66
CA GLU A 83 7.57 -1.55 -8.60
C GLU A 83 6.70 -2.73 -8.13
N ILE A 84 5.50 -2.43 -7.60
CA ILE A 84 4.62 -3.41 -6.91
C ILE A 84 4.18 -4.56 -7.83
N GLY A 85 3.88 -4.28 -9.10
CA GLY A 85 3.42 -5.26 -10.08
C GLY A 85 2.16 -6.01 -9.68
N ASP A 86 1.79 -7.02 -10.48
CA ASP A 86 0.58 -7.85 -10.21
C ASP A 86 0.75 -8.73 -8.96
N GLY A 87 1.96 -9.24 -8.71
CA GLY A 87 2.23 -10.07 -7.53
C GLY A 87 1.96 -9.32 -6.23
N GLY A 88 2.54 -8.13 -6.08
CA GLY A 88 2.30 -7.29 -4.92
C GLY A 88 0.85 -6.79 -4.79
N ALA A 89 0.23 -6.46 -5.92
CA ALA A 89 -1.19 -6.08 -5.95
C ALA A 89 -2.10 -7.22 -5.45
N GLN A 90 -1.84 -8.45 -5.87
CA GLN A 90 -2.56 -9.65 -5.41
C GLN A 90 -2.32 -9.94 -3.94
N ALA A 91 -1.08 -9.80 -3.45
CA ALA A 91 -0.75 -9.96 -2.04
C ALA A 91 -1.53 -8.96 -1.18
N LEU A 92 -1.53 -7.68 -1.56
CA LEU A 92 -2.31 -6.65 -0.88
C LEU A 92 -3.81 -6.93 -0.94
N ALA A 93 -4.33 -7.35 -2.10
CA ALA A 93 -5.75 -7.66 -2.29
C ALA A 93 -6.26 -8.79 -1.38
N ASN A 94 -5.39 -9.70 -0.97
CA ASN A 94 -5.69 -10.83 -0.08
C ASN A 94 -5.31 -10.57 1.38
N SER A 95 -4.79 -9.39 1.70
CA SER A 95 -4.32 -9.05 3.03
C SER A 95 -5.44 -8.74 4.01
N GLN A 96 -5.32 -9.24 5.23
CA GLN A 96 -6.16 -8.88 6.37
C GLN A 96 -5.49 -7.87 7.32
N SER A 97 -4.31 -7.37 6.95
CA SER A 97 -3.48 -6.49 7.79
C SER A 97 -4.04 -5.07 7.92
N PHE A 98 -5.00 -4.69 7.07
CA PHE A 98 -5.45 -3.30 6.96
C PHE A 98 -6.96 -3.13 7.17
N PRO A 99 -7.53 -3.53 8.33
CA PRO A 99 -8.98 -3.54 8.54
C PRO A 99 -9.62 -2.14 8.53
N LYS A 100 -8.83 -1.08 8.69
CA LYS A 100 -9.29 0.31 8.72
C LYS A 100 -8.87 1.13 7.49
N LEU A 101 -8.33 0.47 6.45
CA LEU A 101 -7.83 1.17 5.28
C LEU A 101 -8.96 1.83 4.49
N GLU A 102 -8.90 3.15 4.38
CA GLU A 102 -9.85 3.97 3.62
C GLU A 102 -9.29 4.41 2.25
N SER A 103 -7.97 4.59 2.16
CA SER A 103 -7.32 5.07 0.95
C SER A 103 -6.07 4.27 0.61
N LEU A 104 -6.05 3.67 -0.58
CA LEU A 104 -4.93 2.91 -1.13
C LEU A 104 -4.50 3.54 -2.47
N TYR A 105 -3.26 4.02 -2.54
CA TYR A 105 -2.70 4.64 -3.74
C TYR A 105 -1.61 3.72 -4.31
N LEU A 106 -1.88 3.17 -5.49
CA LEU A 106 -1.03 2.25 -6.23
C LEU A 106 -0.77 2.72 -7.67
N GLY A 107 -0.98 3.99 -7.94
CA GLY A 107 -0.68 4.56 -9.26
C GLY A 107 0.79 4.36 -9.64
N GLN A 108 1.07 4.18 -10.93
CA GLN A 108 2.42 4.02 -11.50
C GLN A 108 3.24 2.90 -10.81
N ASN A 109 2.72 1.66 -10.90
CA ASN A 109 3.32 0.47 -10.28
C ASN A 109 3.45 -0.73 -11.22
N SER A 110 3.33 -0.53 -12.53
CA SER A 110 3.38 -1.60 -13.53
C SER A 110 2.34 -2.72 -13.33
N ILE A 111 1.20 -2.37 -12.71
CA ILE A 111 0.08 -3.29 -12.49
C ILE A 111 -0.70 -3.45 -13.79
N THR A 112 -1.06 -4.69 -14.14
CA THR A 112 -1.91 -5.01 -15.29
C THR A 112 -3.36 -5.24 -14.83
N ASP A 113 -4.22 -5.63 -15.77
CA ASP A 113 -5.60 -6.01 -15.47
C ASP A 113 -5.69 -7.08 -14.38
N GLN A 114 -4.73 -8.00 -14.31
CA GLN A 114 -4.74 -9.10 -13.35
C GLN A 114 -4.65 -8.60 -11.91
N GLY A 115 -3.67 -7.74 -11.60
CA GLY A 115 -3.50 -7.18 -10.27
C GLY A 115 -4.60 -6.18 -9.91
N ALA A 116 -5.00 -5.35 -10.89
CA ALA A 116 -6.04 -4.35 -10.70
C ALA A 116 -7.40 -4.97 -10.35
N ILE A 117 -7.81 -6.03 -11.06
CA ILE A 117 -9.08 -6.73 -10.80
C ILE A 117 -9.05 -7.38 -9.42
N ALA A 118 -7.93 -7.99 -9.03
CA ALA A 118 -7.78 -8.57 -7.68
C ALA A 118 -8.03 -7.52 -6.59
N LEU A 119 -7.48 -6.32 -6.72
CA LEU A 119 -7.70 -5.21 -5.78
C LEU A 119 -9.16 -4.70 -5.79
N ILE A 120 -9.75 -4.53 -6.98
CA ILE A 120 -11.13 -4.03 -7.15
C ILE A 120 -12.16 -5.00 -6.55
N GLU A 121 -11.91 -6.30 -6.65
CA GLU A 121 -12.79 -7.36 -6.20
C GLU A 121 -12.47 -7.85 -4.78
N SER A 122 -11.43 -7.30 -4.15
CA SER A 122 -11.03 -7.70 -2.80
C SER A 122 -12.15 -7.51 -1.78
N GLN A 123 -12.30 -8.51 -0.90
CA GLN A 123 -13.25 -8.50 0.21
C GLN A 123 -12.58 -8.10 1.55
N TYR A 124 -11.27 -7.88 1.53
CA TYR A 124 -10.46 -7.63 2.74
C TYR A 124 -10.28 -6.15 3.08
N PHE A 125 -10.87 -5.25 2.30
CA PHE A 125 -10.85 -3.81 2.57
C PHE A 125 -12.26 -3.28 2.91
N PRO A 126 -12.80 -3.59 4.11
CA PRO A 126 -14.19 -3.27 4.45
C PRO A 126 -14.50 -1.77 4.48
N GLU A 127 -13.50 -0.94 4.81
CA GLU A 127 -13.64 0.51 4.96
C GLU A 127 -13.11 1.30 3.75
N LEU A 128 -12.66 0.62 2.67
CA LEU A 128 -12.04 1.30 1.53
C LEU A 128 -13.01 2.26 0.84
N LYS A 129 -12.56 3.49 0.64
CA LYS A 129 -13.29 4.59 -0.02
C LYS A 129 -12.63 5.01 -1.32
N VAL A 130 -11.29 4.93 -1.38
CA VAL A 130 -10.50 5.34 -2.54
C VAL A 130 -9.47 4.26 -2.88
N LEU A 131 -9.49 3.80 -4.13
CA LEU A 131 -8.45 2.96 -4.73
C LEU A 131 -7.92 3.68 -5.97
N ASP A 132 -6.67 4.15 -5.91
CA ASP A 132 -6.01 4.80 -7.03
C ASP A 132 -5.07 3.82 -7.73
N LEU A 133 -5.37 3.52 -8.98
CA LEU A 133 -4.64 2.65 -9.90
C LEU A 133 -4.16 3.41 -11.14
N ALA A 134 -4.21 4.74 -11.14
CA ALA A 134 -3.85 5.56 -12.30
C ALA A 134 -2.41 5.28 -12.79
N MET A 135 -2.17 5.51 -14.08
CA MET A 135 -0.84 5.37 -14.70
C MET A 135 -0.24 3.94 -14.60
N ASN A 136 -1.07 2.91 -14.49
CA ASN A 136 -0.69 1.51 -14.60
C ASN A 136 -0.96 0.96 -16.02
N LEU A 137 -0.70 -0.32 -16.27
CA LEU A 137 -0.83 -0.99 -17.57
C LEU A 137 -2.23 -1.60 -17.73
N LEU A 138 -3.27 -0.78 -17.56
CA LEU A 138 -4.66 -1.21 -17.46
C LEU A 138 -5.35 -1.25 -18.81
N GLY A 139 -6.14 -2.29 -19.04
CA GLY A 139 -6.93 -2.53 -20.26
C GLY A 139 -8.44 -2.43 -20.04
N GLU A 140 -9.17 -3.04 -20.98
CA GLU A 140 -10.64 -3.02 -20.99
C GLU A 140 -11.24 -3.79 -19.80
N ALA A 141 -10.59 -4.86 -19.36
CA ALA A 141 -11.09 -5.68 -18.26
C ALA A 141 -11.12 -4.88 -16.94
N THR A 142 -10.07 -4.13 -16.63
CA THR A 142 -10.05 -3.20 -15.50
C THR A 142 -11.10 -2.11 -15.65
N THR A 143 -11.25 -1.53 -16.86
CA THR A 143 -12.26 -0.50 -17.12
C THR A 143 -13.67 -1.00 -16.80
N LEU A 144 -14.00 -2.23 -17.20
CA LEU A 144 -15.29 -2.85 -16.92
C LEU A 144 -15.49 -3.14 -15.43
N ALA A 145 -14.46 -3.68 -14.76
CA ALA A 145 -14.51 -3.96 -13.33
C ALA A 145 -14.68 -2.69 -12.49
N ALA A 146 -13.90 -1.64 -12.79
CA ALA A 146 -13.99 -0.34 -12.14
C ALA A 146 -15.36 0.33 -12.35
N PHE A 147 -15.91 0.26 -13.57
CA PHE A 147 -17.24 0.77 -13.86
C PHE A 147 -18.32 0.09 -13.02
N LYS A 148 -18.26 -1.24 -12.91
CA LYS A 148 -19.20 -2.02 -12.08
C LYS A 148 -19.07 -1.68 -10.59
N ALA A 149 -17.85 -1.52 -10.09
CA ALA A 149 -17.58 -1.19 -8.70
C ALA A 149 -18.01 0.24 -8.36
N ASN A 150 -17.69 1.23 -9.20
CA ASN A 150 -18.10 2.62 -9.03
C ASN A 150 -19.62 2.80 -9.01
N ARG A 151 -20.36 2.02 -9.83
CA ARG A 151 -21.84 2.03 -9.80
C ARG A 151 -22.45 1.54 -8.49
N LYS A 152 -21.72 0.72 -7.72
CA LYS A 152 -22.16 0.30 -6.39
C LYS A 152 -21.97 1.40 -5.34
N GLY A 153 -21.21 2.47 -5.66
CA GLY A 153 -21.05 3.67 -4.86
C GLY A 153 -20.28 3.50 -3.55
N LYS A 154 -19.65 2.33 -3.32
CA LYS A 154 -18.93 2.03 -2.09
C LYS A 154 -17.47 2.54 -2.13
N VAL A 155 -16.81 2.38 -3.26
CA VAL A 155 -15.40 2.71 -3.46
C VAL A 155 -15.25 3.55 -4.72
N GLN A 156 -14.50 4.64 -4.63
CA GLN A 156 -14.06 5.40 -5.81
C GLN A 156 -12.81 4.76 -6.39
N ILE A 157 -12.88 4.24 -7.61
CA ILE A 157 -11.74 3.65 -8.30
C ILE A 157 -11.25 4.63 -9.36
N ILE A 158 -9.99 5.05 -9.23
CA ILE A 158 -9.26 5.92 -10.14
C ILE A 158 -8.31 5.04 -10.96
N TYR A 159 -8.43 5.02 -12.30
CA TYR A 159 -7.68 4.10 -13.17
C TYR A 159 -7.22 4.75 -14.49
N ARG A 160 -7.31 6.09 -14.62
CA ARG A 160 -6.85 6.88 -15.77
C ARG A 160 -6.04 8.07 -15.33
#